data_528e70cfbaa1e9937e9f3e17795b19ad
#
_entry.id   528e70cfbaa1e9937e9f3e17795b19ad
#
_cell.length_a   1.000
_cell.length_b   1.000
_cell.length_c   1.000
_cell.angle_alpha   90.00
_cell.angle_beta   90.00
_cell.angle_gamma   90.00
#
_symmetry.space_group_name_H-M   'P 1'
#
loop_
_entity.id
_entity.type
_entity.pdbx_description
1 polymer ?
#
loop_
_entity_poly.entity_id
_entity_poly.type
_entity_poly.pdbx_seq_one_letter_code
_entity_poly.pdbx_strand_id
1 'polypeptide(L)'
;PSTQQPYQTTMHGIHDWFDHYNAALFENKLPNFDDIKIKRIHGALGQVVYTTYKTREQKFVLEMLPRYETKKMFLETLVHEMIHLYQMKIKNDTGNHNKLFFGFRKKLNFLGLRLSR
;
A
#
# COMPACT_ATOMS: atom_id res chain seq x y z
N PRO A 1 17.15 -23.32 12.21
CA PRO A 1 16.25 -22.20 12.39
C PRO A 1 16.18 -21.40 11.13
N SER A 2 15.00 -21.22 10.66
CA SER A 2 14.79 -20.36 9.52
C SER A 2 15.02 -18.94 9.96
N THR A 3 16.08 -18.38 9.52
CA THR A 3 16.29 -16.96 9.69
C THR A 3 15.50 -16.26 8.60
N GLN A 4 14.48 -15.54 8.99
CA GLN A 4 13.79 -14.66 8.05
C GLN A 4 14.76 -13.56 7.69
N GLN A 5 15.11 -13.48 6.42
CA GLN A 5 16.02 -12.45 5.96
C GLN A 5 15.27 -11.15 5.78
N PRO A 6 15.89 -10.02 6.09
CA PRO A 6 15.29 -8.73 5.80
C PRO A 6 14.99 -8.60 4.30
N TYR A 7 13.90 -7.95 3.99
CA TYR A 7 13.51 -7.68 2.61
C TYR A 7 13.95 -6.27 2.24
N GLN A 8 14.73 -6.16 1.19
CA GLN A 8 15.16 -4.86 0.69
C GLN A 8 14.15 -4.33 -0.32
N THR A 9 13.65 -3.13 -0.06
CA THR A 9 12.67 -2.47 -0.93
C THR A 9 13.35 -1.93 -2.18
N THR A 10 12.77 -2.22 -3.34
CA THR A 10 13.22 -1.66 -4.61
C THR A 10 12.02 -1.08 -5.36
N MET A 11 12.28 -0.11 -6.22
CA MET A 11 11.21 0.45 -7.08
C MET A 11 10.61 -0.62 -7.97
N HIS A 12 11.45 -1.46 -8.56
CA HIS A 12 10.99 -2.55 -9.41
C HIS A 12 10.08 -3.52 -8.64
N GLY A 13 10.48 -3.87 -7.42
CA GLY A 13 9.68 -4.76 -6.57
C GLY A 13 8.34 -4.14 -6.20
N ILE A 14 8.31 -2.84 -5.88
CA ILE A 14 7.05 -2.15 -5.57
C ILE A 14 6.11 -2.22 -6.77
N HIS A 15 6.60 -1.90 -7.98
CA HIS A 15 5.77 -1.93 -9.18
C HIS A 15 5.26 -3.33 -9.50
N ASP A 16 6.11 -4.35 -9.40
CA ASP A 16 5.72 -5.72 -9.69
C ASP A 16 4.63 -6.21 -8.73
N TRP A 17 4.82 -5.97 -7.45
CA TRP A 17 3.83 -6.40 -6.46
C TRP A 17 2.56 -5.55 -6.51
N PHE A 18 2.69 -4.27 -6.82
CA PHE A 18 1.52 -3.42 -7.06
C PHE A 18 0.65 -4.01 -8.18
N ASP A 19 1.25 -4.35 -9.30
CA ASP A 19 0.51 -4.91 -10.43
C ASP A 19 -0.14 -6.24 -10.06
N HIS A 20 0.59 -7.08 -9.33
CA HIS A 20 0.08 -8.37 -8.88
C HIS A 20 -1.17 -8.21 -8.01
N TYR A 21 -1.10 -7.34 -7.00
CA TYR A 21 -2.23 -7.16 -6.09
C TYR A 21 -3.35 -6.33 -6.70
N ASN A 22 -3.03 -5.45 -7.65
CA ASN A 22 -4.06 -4.74 -8.40
C ASN A 22 -4.95 -5.73 -9.14
N ALA A 23 -4.34 -6.72 -9.79
CA ALA A 23 -5.10 -7.78 -10.46
C ALA A 23 -5.88 -8.64 -9.45
N ALA A 24 -5.25 -9.01 -8.33
CA ALA A 24 -5.84 -9.95 -7.38
C ALA A 24 -6.95 -9.33 -6.53
N LEU A 25 -6.85 -8.05 -6.19
CA LEU A 25 -7.73 -7.40 -5.21
C LEU A 25 -8.60 -6.30 -5.79
N PHE A 26 -8.19 -5.66 -6.87
CA PHE A 26 -8.85 -4.47 -7.40
C PHE A 26 -9.29 -4.60 -8.86
N GLU A 27 -9.24 -5.80 -9.41
CA GLU A 27 -9.65 -6.07 -10.80
C GLU A 27 -8.91 -5.20 -11.82
N ASN A 28 -7.64 -4.86 -11.52
CA ASN A 28 -6.81 -3.97 -12.32
C ASN A 28 -7.35 -2.54 -12.45
N LYS A 29 -8.25 -2.16 -11.56
CA LYS A 29 -8.89 -0.84 -11.63
C LYS A 29 -8.18 0.24 -10.84
N LEU A 30 -7.21 -0.13 -10.01
CA LEU A 30 -6.50 0.83 -9.18
C LEU A 30 -5.44 1.54 -10.02
N PRO A 31 -5.48 2.88 -10.11
CA PRO A 31 -4.43 3.61 -10.82
C PRO A 31 -3.14 3.59 -10.02
N ASN A 32 -2.03 3.81 -10.70
CA ASN A 32 -0.73 3.90 -10.04
C ASN A 32 -0.67 5.12 -9.13
N PHE A 33 0.22 5.07 -8.14
CA PHE A 33 0.56 6.26 -7.38
C PHE A 33 1.22 7.28 -8.32
N ASP A 34 1.02 8.56 -8.04
CA ASP A 34 1.63 9.63 -8.83
C ASP A 34 3.15 9.63 -8.68
N ASP A 35 3.63 9.23 -7.50
CA ASP A 35 5.05 9.08 -7.24
C ASP A 35 5.25 8.04 -6.15
N ILE A 36 6.44 7.43 -6.12
CA ILE A 36 6.80 6.44 -5.10
C ILE A 36 8.16 6.82 -4.56
N LYS A 37 8.27 6.92 -3.25
CA LYS A 37 9.51 7.26 -2.57
C LYS A 37 9.92 6.17 -1.61
N ILE A 38 11.18 5.77 -1.66
CA ILE A 38 11.76 4.83 -0.71
C ILE A 38 12.61 5.66 0.25
N LYS A 39 12.16 5.77 1.51
CA LYS A 39 12.81 6.66 2.47
C LYS A 39 12.48 6.21 3.90
N ARG A 40 13.23 6.75 4.85
CA ARG A 40 12.90 6.57 6.26
C ARG A 40 11.60 7.30 6.60
N ILE A 41 10.77 6.63 7.40
CA ILE A 41 9.49 7.17 7.84
C ILE A 41 9.44 7.05 9.35
N HIS A 42 9.05 8.12 10.04
CA HIS A 42 8.88 8.08 11.49
C HIS A 42 7.49 7.60 11.86
N GLY A 43 7.44 6.57 12.73
CA GLY A 43 6.19 6.13 13.31
C GLY A 43 5.26 5.34 12.41
N ALA A 44 5.72 4.94 11.22
CA ALA A 44 4.91 4.15 10.29
C ALA A 44 5.79 3.25 9.44
N LEU A 45 5.19 2.15 8.96
CA LEU A 45 5.88 1.21 8.07
C LEU A 45 5.78 1.64 6.61
N GLY A 46 4.77 2.42 6.28
CA GLY A 46 4.55 3.00 4.97
C GLY A 46 3.44 4.01 5.10
N GLN A 47 3.26 4.85 4.09
CA GLN A 47 2.18 5.83 4.11
C GLN A 47 1.88 6.36 2.73
N VAL A 48 0.65 6.86 2.55
CA VAL A 48 0.24 7.61 1.38
C VAL A 48 0.16 9.07 1.79
N VAL A 49 0.94 9.90 1.12
CA VAL A 49 0.88 11.34 1.31
C VAL A 49 0.10 11.92 0.15
N TYR A 50 -0.97 12.64 0.43
CA TYR A 50 -1.71 13.25 -0.65
C TYR A 50 -1.74 14.76 -0.49
N THR A 51 -1.71 15.44 -1.63
CA THR A 51 -1.76 16.89 -1.69
C THR A 51 -2.88 17.30 -2.62
N THR A 52 -3.69 18.26 -2.19
CA THR A 52 -4.70 18.86 -3.03
C THR A 52 -4.21 20.24 -3.45
N TYR A 53 -4.09 20.46 -4.75
CA TYR A 53 -3.65 21.73 -5.29
C TYR A 53 -4.84 22.71 -5.44
N LYS A 54 -4.55 23.97 -5.66
CA LYS A 54 -5.58 24.99 -5.90
C LYS A 54 -6.49 24.66 -7.08
N THR A 55 -5.97 23.90 -8.05
CA THR A 55 -6.74 23.43 -9.21
C THR A 55 -7.65 22.25 -8.88
N ARG A 56 -7.71 21.83 -7.62
CA ARG A 56 -8.41 20.64 -7.13
C ARG A 56 -7.79 19.33 -7.60
N GLU A 57 -6.67 19.37 -8.28
CA GLU A 57 -5.92 18.16 -8.57
C GLU A 57 -5.38 17.57 -7.28
N GLN A 58 -5.40 16.24 -7.18
CA GLN A 58 -4.84 15.51 -6.05
C GLN A 58 -3.66 14.69 -6.51
N LYS A 59 -2.60 14.73 -5.74
CA LYS A 59 -1.40 13.94 -5.98
C LYS A 59 -1.23 12.96 -4.83
N PHE A 60 -1.10 11.68 -5.15
CA PHE A 60 -0.94 10.60 -4.16
C PHE A 60 0.46 10.02 -4.29
N VAL A 61 1.23 10.14 -3.24
CA VAL A 61 2.62 9.68 -3.19
C VAL A 61 2.72 8.53 -2.18
N LEU A 62 3.24 7.39 -2.64
CA LEU A 62 3.51 6.27 -1.75
C LEU A 62 4.91 6.44 -1.17
N GLU A 63 5.03 6.31 0.17
CA GLU A 63 6.32 6.26 0.84
C GLU A 63 6.48 4.92 1.52
N MET A 64 7.57 4.24 1.23
CA MET A 64 7.89 2.93 1.78
C MET A 64 9.27 2.96 2.40
N LEU A 65 9.49 2.13 3.43
CA LEU A 65 10.79 2.01 4.07
C LEU A 65 11.78 1.31 3.14
N PRO A 66 13.09 1.63 3.27
CA PRO A 66 14.12 0.97 2.46
C PRO A 66 14.26 -0.52 2.76
N ARG A 67 13.83 -0.96 3.95
CA ARG A 67 14.00 -2.34 4.41
C ARG A 67 12.85 -2.72 5.32
N TYR A 68 12.43 -3.97 5.21
CA TYR A 68 11.43 -4.58 6.10
C TYR A 68 12.01 -5.82 6.74
N GLU A 69 11.54 -6.17 7.93
CA GLU A 69 12.04 -7.36 8.62
C GLU A 69 11.79 -8.64 7.82
N THR A 70 10.67 -8.69 7.10
CA THR A 70 10.33 -9.83 6.26
C THR A 70 9.66 -9.34 4.97
N LYS A 71 9.69 -10.20 3.95
CA LYS A 71 8.95 -9.93 2.71
C LYS A 71 7.44 -9.82 2.97
N LYS A 72 6.92 -10.63 3.89
CA LYS A 72 5.50 -10.59 4.25
C LYS A 72 5.11 -9.22 4.81
N MET A 73 5.95 -8.65 5.67
CA MET A 73 5.71 -7.32 6.23
C MET A 73 5.70 -6.25 5.13
N PHE A 74 6.61 -6.36 4.17
CA PHE A 74 6.63 -5.47 3.01
C PHE A 74 5.32 -5.57 2.21
N LEU A 75 4.88 -6.80 1.92
CA LEU A 75 3.66 -7.03 1.14
C LEU A 75 2.42 -6.51 1.87
N GLU A 76 2.33 -6.78 3.15
CA GLU A 76 1.22 -6.31 3.98
C GLU A 76 1.16 -4.79 4.00
N THR A 77 2.31 -4.14 4.10
CA THR A 77 2.40 -2.68 4.10
C THR A 77 1.97 -2.11 2.75
N LEU A 78 2.49 -2.68 1.66
CA LEU A 78 2.15 -2.22 0.32
C LEU A 78 0.64 -2.31 0.07
N VAL A 79 0.03 -3.45 0.39
CA VAL A 79 -1.41 -3.64 0.19
C VAL A 79 -2.22 -2.70 1.07
N HIS A 80 -1.78 -2.48 2.31
CA HIS A 80 -2.42 -1.53 3.21
C HIS A 80 -2.51 -0.14 2.56
N GLU A 81 -1.40 0.33 1.97
CA GLU A 81 -1.38 1.64 1.32
C GLU A 81 -2.17 1.64 0.01
N MET A 82 -2.19 0.52 -0.71
CA MET A 82 -3.02 0.39 -1.91
C MET A 82 -4.51 0.51 -1.58
N ILE A 83 -4.94 -0.04 -0.45
CA ILE A 83 -6.33 0.09 0.00
C ILE A 83 -6.66 1.55 0.30
N HIS A 84 -5.75 2.28 0.92
CA HIS A 84 -5.96 3.71 1.15
C HIS A 84 -6.08 4.48 -0.16
N LEU A 85 -5.26 4.16 -1.14
CA LEU A 85 -5.38 4.78 -2.47
C LEU A 85 -6.74 4.48 -3.09
N TYR A 86 -7.20 3.23 -2.98
CA TYR A 86 -8.51 2.82 -3.47
C TYR A 86 -9.64 3.62 -2.79
N GLN A 87 -9.58 3.74 -1.46
CA GLN A 87 -10.57 4.50 -0.71
C GLN A 87 -10.66 5.94 -1.21
N MET A 88 -9.51 6.60 -1.31
CA MET A 88 -9.48 8.03 -1.62
C MET A 88 -9.75 8.32 -3.09
N LYS A 89 -9.18 7.53 -4.00
CA LYS A 89 -9.20 7.86 -5.43
C LYS A 89 -10.39 7.24 -6.17
N ILE A 90 -10.78 6.02 -5.79
CA ILE A 90 -11.86 5.30 -6.48
C ILE A 90 -13.20 5.53 -5.79
N LYS A 91 -13.23 5.42 -4.46
CA LYS A 91 -14.46 5.52 -3.68
C LYS A 91 -14.71 6.91 -3.11
N ASN A 92 -13.76 7.83 -3.31
CA ASN A 92 -13.85 9.19 -2.79
C ASN A 92 -14.13 9.20 -1.27
N ASP A 93 -13.50 8.27 -0.55
CA ASP A 93 -13.64 8.08 0.88
C ASP A 93 -12.54 8.83 1.62
N THR A 94 -12.64 8.88 2.95
CA THR A 94 -11.70 9.63 3.80
C THR A 94 -10.33 8.96 3.93
N GLY A 95 -10.22 7.67 3.61
CA GLY A 95 -8.98 6.93 3.79
C GLY A 95 -8.73 6.47 5.22
N ASN A 96 -9.74 6.50 6.08
CA ASN A 96 -9.64 6.03 7.46
C ASN A 96 -9.75 4.51 7.52
N HIS A 97 -9.34 3.92 8.65
CA HIS A 97 -9.49 2.49 8.90
C HIS A 97 -10.94 2.18 9.26
N ASN A 98 -11.81 2.24 8.28
CA ASN A 98 -13.26 2.10 8.44
C ASN A 98 -13.76 0.80 7.83
N LYS A 99 -15.07 0.69 7.66
CA LYS A 99 -15.73 -0.50 7.12
C LYS A 99 -15.22 -0.88 5.73
N LEU A 100 -15.02 0.11 4.88
CA LEU A 100 -14.51 -0.11 3.53
C LEU A 100 -13.09 -0.69 3.57
N PHE A 101 -12.23 -0.13 4.43
CA PHE A 101 -10.88 -0.59 4.63
C PHE A 101 -10.87 -2.05 5.10
N PHE A 102 -11.59 -2.36 6.18
CA PHE A 102 -11.61 -3.71 6.73
C PHE A 102 -12.40 -4.71 5.89
N GLY A 103 -13.15 -4.23 4.91
CA GLY A 103 -13.82 -5.09 3.95
C GLY A 103 -12.85 -5.93 3.13
N PHE A 104 -11.59 -5.54 3.05
CA PHE A 104 -10.56 -6.32 2.35
C PHE A 104 -9.93 -7.41 3.21
N ARG A 105 -10.25 -7.48 4.50
CA ARG A 105 -9.60 -8.42 5.43
C ARG A 105 -9.70 -9.87 4.97
N LYS A 106 -10.88 -10.32 4.54
CA LYS A 106 -11.09 -11.69 4.09
C LYS A 106 -10.24 -12.03 2.88
N LYS A 107 -10.20 -11.13 1.91
CA LYS A 107 -9.40 -11.33 0.69
C LYS A 107 -7.92 -11.42 1.02
N LEU A 108 -7.45 -10.56 1.92
CA LEU A 108 -6.05 -10.56 2.35
C LEU A 108 -5.71 -11.82 3.12
N ASN A 109 -6.57 -12.26 4.04
CA ASN A 109 -6.35 -13.49 4.78
C ASN A 109 -6.26 -14.69 3.86
N PHE A 110 -7.07 -14.72 2.82
CA PHE A 110 -7.02 -15.76 1.81
C PHE A 110 -5.68 -15.80 1.09
N LEU A 111 -5.03 -14.65 0.92
CA LEU A 111 -3.72 -14.53 0.30
C LEU A 111 -2.56 -14.70 1.30
N GLY A 112 -2.87 -15.01 2.54
CA GLY A 112 -1.85 -15.19 3.58
C GLY A 112 -1.35 -13.90 4.18
N LEU A 113 -2.04 -12.79 3.97
CA LEU A 113 -1.67 -11.48 4.49
C LEU A 113 -2.61 -11.05 5.61
N ARG A 114 -2.12 -10.16 6.47
CA ARG A 114 -2.91 -9.59 7.57
C ARG A 114 -3.22 -8.12 7.27
N LEU A 115 -4.45 -7.74 7.54
CA LEU A 115 -4.85 -6.34 7.46
C LEU A 115 -4.88 -5.77 8.88
N SER A 116 -3.88 -4.98 9.22
CA SER A 116 -3.78 -4.33 10.52
C SER A 116 -4.08 -2.84 10.39
N ARG A 117 -4.29 -2.22 11.53
CA ARG A 117 -4.47 -0.77 11.59
C ARG A 117 -3.19 -0.02 11.27
#